data_8eaa74735ab174ea9ff7a0a13578928b
#
_entry.id   8eaa74735ab174ea9ff7a0a13578928b
#
_cell.length_a   1.000
_cell.length_b   1.000
_cell.length_c   1.000
_cell.angle_alpha   90.00
_cell.angle_beta   90.00
_cell.angle_gamma   90.00
#
_symmetry.space_group_name_H-M   'P 1'
#
loop_
_entity.id
_entity.type
_entity.pdbx_description
1 polymer ?
#
loop_
_entity_poly.entity_id
_entity_poly.type
_entity_poly.pdbx_seq_one_letter_code
_entity_poly.pdbx_strand_id
1 'polypeptide(L)'
;MTPTLVLRLLCLCAGLGAYLCSSGLLRLNEVFFQPSAASPSDWNGQNPQRDNAHQTDAAYDRLVVVLIDALRADMVLGSAAMHGTTEGNEQQTKGELNAHMPFTSGLVTSGRALGYVAHASVPTVTMPRLKALVTGKAPAFIDILKNFNSAALDEDANLVSLLAASGKRIVFYGDDTWLKLFPETFKRSDGTSGFYTRDTVEVDDNVTRHLKEELDPTMQEEKSGDWDALVLHYLGLDHVGHLRGPRSPLMREKLEEMDDVVRLVVDSVRAQDAWRMEKDKAARPSLVLLCSDHGMSEVGNHGGATLEESSALLMFMRGDGKPMRSLDDISYKQKRSQVDLVPTISSLFGLSIPIYSSGLLLEDVVRASSGFALHPETYYLRALYRNFQQLYALANIKFHASALVTFDKQYEIPLSKLSKVLEGDEHGISVDKQTAAAVLEACETLQAKVAQSDGSEYNSTAIFSGLVFIFFSGVATLAMLIITVKMEADDKVVQQGSHLHAVLGVGSILQIASLSSNATTSVKASSTLSGRETQGLTGSTNATKAACLTIFTYQALRFAVYTVVVYFMRFHLFIWSVFAPKMLYEVAHLAVSLVLVALLAPATSNSERELNGKL
;
A
#
# COMPACT_ATOMS: atom_id res chain seq x y z
N MET A 1 34.45 -35.95 -3.09
CA MET A 1 34.36 -34.53 -2.70
C MET A 1 34.80 -34.39 -1.25
N THR A 2 35.61 -33.41 -0.93
CA THR A 2 35.98 -33.15 0.47
C THR A 2 34.75 -32.67 1.26
N PRO A 3 34.59 -33.04 2.53
CA PRO A 3 33.46 -32.59 3.36
C PRO A 3 33.27 -31.07 3.36
N THR A 4 34.37 -30.31 3.30
CA THR A 4 34.36 -28.84 3.18
C THR A 4 33.76 -28.34 1.89
N LEU A 5 33.97 -29.02 0.77
CA LEU A 5 33.38 -28.65 -0.51
C LEU A 5 31.85 -28.90 -0.53
N VAL A 6 31.43 -30.03 0.05
CA VAL A 6 30.00 -30.35 0.20
C VAL A 6 29.31 -29.30 1.07
N LEU A 7 29.91 -28.91 2.20
CA LEU A 7 29.36 -27.89 3.06
C LEU A 7 29.19 -26.54 2.36
N ARG A 8 30.22 -26.11 1.60
CA ARG A 8 30.14 -24.87 0.80
C ARG A 8 29.01 -24.90 -0.22
N LEU A 9 28.82 -26.03 -0.91
CA LEU A 9 27.72 -26.21 -1.85
C LEU A 9 26.35 -26.14 -1.16
N LEU A 10 26.19 -26.78 0.00
CA LEU A 10 24.95 -26.72 0.77
C LEU A 10 24.63 -25.28 1.26
N CYS A 11 25.64 -24.55 1.69
CA CYS A 11 25.48 -23.14 2.06
C CYS A 11 25.06 -22.27 0.86
N LEU A 12 25.66 -22.50 -0.32
CA LEU A 12 25.27 -21.80 -1.55
C LEU A 12 23.82 -22.14 -1.95
N CYS A 13 23.44 -23.43 -1.88
CA CYS A 13 22.06 -23.83 -2.18
C CYS A 13 21.05 -23.20 -1.21
N ALA A 14 21.35 -23.17 0.09
CA ALA A 14 20.48 -22.52 1.07
C ALA A 14 20.41 -20.99 0.87
N GLY A 15 21.53 -20.35 0.54
CA GLY A 15 21.59 -18.93 0.19
C GLY A 15 20.78 -18.60 -1.07
N LEU A 16 20.90 -19.43 -2.11
CA LEU A 16 20.08 -19.29 -3.32
C LEU A 16 18.59 -19.48 -3.01
N GLY A 17 18.27 -20.48 -2.18
CA GLY A 17 16.90 -20.69 -1.73
C GLY A 17 16.32 -19.50 -0.97
N ALA A 18 17.10 -18.93 -0.05
CA ALA A 18 16.71 -17.71 0.67
C ALA A 18 16.52 -16.50 -0.27
N TYR A 19 17.41 -16.34 -1.24
CA TYR A 19 17.27 -15.31 -2.26
C TYR A 19 16.00 -15.49 -3.10
N LEU A 20 15.71 -16.71 -3.57
CA LEU A 20 14.50 -17.00 -4.35
C LEU A 20 13.23 -16.75 -3.53
N CYS A 21 13.19 -17.18 -2.27
CA CYS A 21 12.07 -16.90 -1.38
C CYS A 21 11.88 -15.40 -1.18
N SER A 22 12.95 -14.67 -0.86
CA SER A 22 12.91 -13.21 -0.68
C SER A 22 12.51 -12.49 -1.96
N SER A 23 13.06 -12.88 -3.09
CA SER A 23 12.73 -12.34 -4.41
C SER A 23 11.25 -12.58 -4.76
N GLY A 24 10.72 -13.78 -4.46
CA GLY A 24 9.32 -14.10 -4.70
C GLY A 24 8.35 -13.38 -3.77
N LEU A 25 8.73 -13.15 -2.50
CA LEU A 25 7.92 -12.45 -1.51
C LEU A 25 7.97 -10.93 -1.69
N LEU A 26 9.14 -10.36 -1.94
CA LEU A 26 9.38 -8.92 -1.95
C LEU A 26 9.46 -8.35 -3.37
N ARG A 27 9.37 -9.19 -4.41
CA ARG A 27 9.56 -8.78 -5.81
C ARG A 27 10.85 -7.97 -6.02
N LEU A 28 11.93 -8.38 -5.35
CA LEU A 28 13.21 -7.67 -5.37
C LEU A 28 13.71 -7.36 -6.78
N ASN A 29 13.43 -8.24 -7.76
CA ASN A 29 13.81 -8.03 -9.14
C ASN A 29 13.13 -6.79 -9.76
N GLU A 30 11.90 -6.48 -9.39
CA GLU A 30 11.20 -5.27 -9.86
C GLU A 30 11.74 -4.01 -9.19
N VAL A 31 12.27 -4.13 -7.98
CA VAL A 31 12.87 -3.02 -7.22
C VAL A 31 14.27 -2.67 -7.72
N PHE A 32 15.08 -3.70 -8.03
CA PHE A 32 16.49 -3.50 -8.44
C PHE A 32 16.68 -3.44 -9.95
N PHE A 33 15.76 -3.98 -10.73
CA PHE A 33 15.82 -4.05 -12.20
C PHE A 33 14.64 -3.33 -12.86
N GLN A 34 14.02 -2.34 -12.21
CA GLN A 34 13.18 -1.44 -12.97
C GLN A 34 14.05 -0.88 -14.10
N PRO A 35 13.66 -1.07 -15.38
CA PRO A 35 14.30 -0.32 -16.44
C PRO A 35 14.25 1.13 -15.99
N SER A 36 15.39 1.81 -16.08
CA SER A 36 15.49 3.25 -15.84
C SER A 36 14.23 3.88 -16.43
N ALA A 37 13.33 4.33 -15.56
CA ALA A 37 12.10 4.94 -16.00
C ALA A 37 12.52 5.98 -17.02
N ALA A 38 12.01 5.87 -18.24
CA ALA A 38 12.10 6.97 -19.17
C ALA A 38 11.70 8.19 -18.37
N SER A 39 12.58 9.17 -18.29
CA SER A 39 12.37 10.38 -17.52
C SER A 39 10.96 10.86 -17.84
N PRO A 40 10.18 11.40 -16.87
CA PRO A 40 8.91 12.04 -17.18
C PRO A 40 9.00 13.06 -18.31
N SER A 41 10.20 13.63 -18.56
CA SER A 41 10.51 14.46 -19.71
C SER A 41 10.41 13.72 -21.06
N ASP A 42 10.59 12.40 -21.12
CA ASP A 42 10.51 11.64 -22.37
C ASP A 42 9.07 11.26 -22.74
N TRP A 43 8.14 11.32 -21.78
CA TRP A 43 6.71 11.20 -22.04
C TRP A 43 6.12 12.44 -22.72
N ASN A 44 6.84 13.57 -22.72
CA ASN A 44 6.56 14.78 -23.47
C ASN A 44 6.72 14.63 -25.01
N GLY A 45 6.58 13.45 -25.53
CA GLY A 45 6.43 13.23 -26.99
C GLY A 45 5.21 13.91 -27.61
N GLN A 46 4.36 14.52 -26.79
CA GLN A 46 3.32 15.46 -27.19
C GLN A 46 3.60 16.81 -26.52
N ASN A 47 4.00 17.76 -27.34
CA ASN A 47 4.27 19.16 -27.06
C ASN A 47 3.26 19.74 -26.03
N PRO A 48 3.69 20.24 -24.84
CA PRO A 48 2.79 20.86 -23.86
C PRO A 48 1.95 22.01 -24.43
N GLN A 49 2.37 22.60 -25.53
CA GLN A 49 1.61 23.62 -26.25
C GLN A 49 0.43 23.06 -27.07
N ARG A 50 0.38 21.76 -27.36
CA ARG A 50 -0.82 21.10 -27.96
C ARG A 50 -1.83 20.64 -26.91
N ASP A 51 -1.41 20.38 -25.69
CA ASP A 51 -2.32 19.95 -24.60
C ASP A 51 -3.26 21.06 -24.13
N ASN A 52 -2.93 22.34 -24.37
CA ASN A 52 -3.85 23.45 -24.06
C ASN A 52 -5.16 23.41 -24.88
N ALA A 53 -5.20 22.70 -26.00
CA ALA A 53 -6.41 22.54 -26.81
C ALA A 53 -7.33 21.40 -26.29
N HIS A 54 -6.82 20.51 -25.43
CA HIS A 54 -7.55 19.40 -24.85
C HIS A 54 -7.71 19.46 -23.34
N GLN A 55 -7.27 20.58 -22.72
CA GLN A 55 -7.49 20.80 -21.31
C GLN A 55 -8.99 20.86 -21.07
N THR A 56 -9.54 19.81 -20.46
CA THR A 56 -10.96 19.81 -20.07
C THR A 56 -11.16 20.98 -19.12
N ASP A 57 -12.16 21.80 -19.41
CA ASP A 57 -12.56 22.83 -18.47
C ASP A 57 -12.81 22.21 -17.10
N ALA A 58 -12.23 22.75 -16.03
CA ALA A 58 -12.47 22.24 -14.69
C ALA A 58 -13.98 22.29 -14.38
N ALA A 59 -14.53 21.27 -13.77
CA ALA A 59 -15.93 21.24 -13.33
C ALA A 59 -16.14 22.02 -12.03
N TYR A 60 -15.08 22.18 -11.25
CA TYR A 60 -15.07 22.75 -9.92
C TYR A 60 -13.91 23.73 -9.73
N ASP A 61 -14.13 24.79 -8.96
CA ASP A 61 -13.06 25.73 -8.60
C ASP A 61 -12.33 25.30 -7.34
N ARG A 62 -13.05 24.70 -6.39
CA ARG A 62 -12.54 24.33 -5.07
C ARG A 62 -12.75 22.87 -4.77
N LEU A 63 -11.81 22.29 -4.00
CA LEU A 63 -11.86 20.94 -3.47
C LEU A 63 -11.85 20.98 -1.94
N VAL A 64 -12.83 20.33 -1.32
CA VAL A 64 -12.80 20.06 0.13
C VAL A 64 -12.74 18.57 0.34
N VAL A 65 -11.66 18.09 0.96
CA VAL A 65 -11.46 16.68 1.30
C VAL A 65 -11.66 16.52 2.79
N VAL A 66 -12.62 15.70 3.17
CA VAL A 66 -12.81 15.21 4.54
C VAL A 66 -12.41 13.74 4.53
N LEU A 67 -11.24 13.45 5.08
CA LEU A 67 -10.76 12.10 5.28
C LEU A 67 -11.00 11.72 6.74
N ILE A 68 -11.78 10.67 6.97
CA ILE A 68 -11.99 10.10 8.30
C ILE A 68 -11.31 8.74 8.31
N ASP A 69 -10.25 8.63 9.10
CA ASP A 69 -9.42 7.43 9.20
C ASP A 69 -10.26 6.23 9.64
N ALA A 70 -10.07 5.10 8.96
CA ALA A 70 -10.76 3.83 9.21
C ALA A 70 -12.30 3.85 9.10
N LEU A 71 -12.90 4.87 8.44
CA LEU A 71 -14.36 4.94 8.23
C LEU A 71 -14.80 3.88 7.22
N ARG A 72 -15.43 2.82 7.71
CA ARG A 72 -15.98 1.74 6.91
C ARG A 72 -17.18 2.21 6.08
N ALA A 73 -17.30 1.67 4.88
CA ALA A 73 -18.41 2.02 4.00
C ALA A 73 -19.79 1.66 4.59
N ASP A 74 -19.93 0.59 5.40
CA ASP A 74 -21.18 0.22 6.04
C ASP A 74 -21.61 1.18 7.16
N MET A 75 -20.69 1.96 7.72
CA MET A 75 -21.02 2.99 8.72
C MET A 75 -21.84 4.16 8.12
N VAL A 76 -21.87 4.25 6.78
CA VAL A 76 -22.66 5.27 6.05
C VAL A 76 -23.68 4.63 5.10
N LEU A 77 -23.26 3.64 4.32
CA LEU A 77 -24.06 3.05 3.24
C LEU A 77 -24.91 1.85 3.71
N GLY A 78 -24.70 1.37 4.94
CA GLY A 78 -25.32 0.18 5.49
C GLY A 78 -24.60 -1.11 5.10
N SER A 79 -24.85 -2.17 5.86
CA SER A 79 -24.16 -3.46 5.71
C SER A 79 -24.39 -4.14 4.35
N ALA A 80 -25.56 -3.96 3.75
CA ALA A 80 -25.90 -4.51 2.43
C ALA A 80 -24.98 -4.01 1.32
N ALA A 81 -24.46 -2.77 1.41
CA ALA A 81 -23.58 -2.21 0.42
C ALA A 81 -22.23 -2.95 0.32
N MET A 82 -21.70 -3.45 1.44
CA MET A 82 -20.44 -4.21 1.46
C MET A 82 -20.56 -5.57 0.77
N HIS A 83 -21.76 -6.19 0.85
CA HIS A 83 -21.99 -7.53 0.30
C HIS A 83 -22.50 -7.52 -1.14
N GLY A 84 -22.71 -6.34 -1.74
CA GLY A 84 -23.21 -6.21 -3.12
C GLY A 84 -24.63 -6.75 -3.32
N THR A 85 -25.40 -6.92 -2.25
CA THR A 85 -26.78 -7.40 -2.32
C THR A 85 -27.72 -6.22 -2.52
N THR A 86 -28.44 -6.23 -3.65
CA THR A 86 -29.48 -5.23 -3.99
C THR A 86 -30.83 -5.54 -3.32
N GLU A 87 -31.00 -6.72 -2.74
CA GLU A 87 -32.23 -7.10 -2.08
C GLU A 87 -32.24 -6.50 -0.68
N GLY A 88 -32.90 -5.35 -0.58
CA GLY A 88 -33.29 -4.77 0.67
C GLY A 88 -34.33 -5.64 1.38
N ASN A 89 -33.89 -6.53 2.23
CA ASN A 89 -34.71 -6.83 3.39
C ASN A 89 -34.64 -5.59 4.28
N GLU A 90 -35.64 -4.72 4.16
CA GLU A 90 -35.84 -3.49 4.94
C GLU A 90 -36.10 -3.75 6.45
N GLN A 91 -35.71 -4.87 6.96
CA GLN A 91 -35.56 -5.01 8.40
C GLN A 91 -34.25 -4.33 8.77
N GLN A 92 -34.30 -2.98 8.97
CA GLN A 92 -33.30 -2.27 9.75
C GLN A 92 -33.06 -3.08 11.03
N THR A 93 -31.99 -3.87 11.00
CA THR A 93 -31.58 -4.61 12.19
C THR A 93 -31.19 -3.56 13.22
N LYS A 94 -31.88 -3.53 14.33
CA LYS A 94 -31.52 -2.69 15.49
C LYS A 94 -30.05 -2.90 15.79
N GLY A 95 -29.20 -1.90 15.52
CA GLY A 95 -27.76 -1.95 15.74
C GLY A 95 -26.89 -1.78 14.49
N GLU A 96 -27.43 -1.39 13.34
CA GLU A 96 -26.63 -0.99 12.19
C GLU A 96 -25.85 0.30 12.49
N LEU A 97 -24.56 0.31 12.10
CA LEU A 97 -23.64 1.41 12.40
C LEU A 97 -24.02 2.71 11.67
N ASN A 98 -24.63 2.61 10.46
CA ASN A 98 -25.10 3.75 9.68
C ASN A 98 -26.21 4.56 10.36
N ALA A 99 -26.87 4.01 11.36
CA ALA A 99 -27.86 4.75 12.16
C ALA A 99 -27.23 5.91 12.96
N HIS A 100 -25.90 5.89 13.16
CA HIS A 100 -25.16 6.93 13.87
C HIS A 100 -24.58 8.01 12.94
N MET A 101 -24.77 7.88 11.61
CA MET A 101 -24.44 8.91 10.61
C MET A 101 -25.66 9.27 9.75
N PRO A 102 -26.77 9.71 10.34
CA PRO A 102 -28.04 9.89 9.62
C PRO A 102 -28.00 11.01 8.60
N PHE A 103 -27.26 12.10 8.82
CA PHE A 103 -27.10 13.18 7.85
C PHE A 103 -26.33 12.69 6.62
N THR A 104 -25.19 12.08 6.84
CA THR A 104 -24.30 11.58 5.77
C THR A 104 -25.00 10.49 4.94
N SER A 105 -25.65 9.52 5.59
CA SER A 105 -26.49 8.51 4.93
C SER A 105 -27.66 9.14 4.14
N GLY A 106 -28.27 10.18 4.72
CA GLY A 106 -29.34 10.94 4.10
C GLY A 106 -28.92 11.68 2.82
N LEU A 107 -27.67 12.11 2.70
CA LEU A 107 -27.16 12.71 1.47
C LEU A 107 -27.14 11.69 0.32
N VAL A 108 -26.77 10.45 0.60
CA VAL A 108 -26.76 9.37 -0.41
C VAL A 108 -28.18 8.97 -0.78
N THR A 109 -29.06 8.73 0.18
CA THR A 109 -30.43 8.31 -0.08
C THR A 109 -31.27 9.37 -0.78
N SER A 110 -31.00 10.66 -0.54
CA SER A 110 -31.64 11.79 -1.23
C SER A 110 -31.05 12.09 -2.62
N GLY A 111 -30.04 11.35 -3.10
CA GLY A 111 -29.38 11.60 -4.38
C GLY A 111 -28.46 12.82 -4.40
N ARG A 112 -28.25 13.51 -3.27
CA ARG A 112 -27.34 14.65 -3.18
C ARG A 112 -25.87 14.24 -3.21
N ALA A 113 -25.58 12.99 -2.91
CA ALA A 113 -24.25 12.41 -2.96
C ALA A 113 -24.20 11.11 -3.75
N LEU A 114 -23.03 10.85 -4.35
CA LEU A 114 -22.65 9.53 -4.87
C LEU A 114 -21.71 8.87 -3.85
N GLY A 115 -22.13 7.72 -3.32
CA GLY A 115 -21.36 6.97 -2.34
C GLY A 115 -20.98 5.59 -2.87
N TYR A 116 -19.73 5.19 -2.65
CA TYR A 116 -19.15 3.93 -3.10
C TYR A 116 -18.47 3.18 -1.96
N VAL A 117 -18.49 1.85 -2.06
CA VAL A 117 -17.56 1.00 -1.32
C VAL A 117 -16.24 1.02 -2.07
N ALA A 118 -15.26 1.80 -1.59
CA ALA A 118 -13.95 1.90 -2.18
C ALA A 118 -13.05 0.79 -1.65
N HIS A 119 -12.65 -0.12 -2.55
CA HIS A 119 -11.75 -1.20 -2.18
C HIS A 119 -10.35 -0.68 -1.91
N ALA A 120 -9.97 -0.68 -0.64
CA ALA A 120 -8.61 -0.44 -0.19
C ALA A 120 -7.80 -1.73 -0.33
N SER A 121 -6.93 -1.82 -1.34
CA SER A 121 -6.02 -2.97 -1.48
C SER A 121 -5.01 -3.00 -0.32
N VAL A 122 -4.58 -4.21 0.03
CA VAL A 122 -3.58 -4.40 1.08
C VAL A 122 -2.24 -3.75 0.73
N PRO A 123 -1.54 -3.18 1.72
CA PRO A 123 -1.84 -3.10 3.15
C PRO A 123 -2.85 -1.98 3.46
N THR A 124 -3.83 -2.29 4.31
CA THR A 124 -4.84 -1.35 4.79
C THR A 124 -4.29 -0.58 6.00
N VAL A 125 -3.27 0.21 5.76
CA VAL A 125 -2.55 1.03 6.76
C VAL A 125 -2.48 2.46 6.25
N THR A 126 -2.66 3.44 7.11
CA THR A 126 -2.83 4.86 6.78
C THR A 126 -1.82 5.37 5.74
N MET A 127 -0.51 5.32 6.01
CA MET A 127 0.46 5.91 5.09
C MET A 127 0.48 5.28 3.68
N PRO A 128 0.53 3.95 3.47
CA PRO A 128 0.41 3.36 2.14
C PRO A 128 -0.91 3.71 1.44
N ARG A 129 -1.99 3.84 2.20
CA ARG A 129 -3.31 4.17 1.64
C ARG A 129 -3.42 5.64 1.26
N LEU A 130 -2.88 6.56 2.07
CA LEU A 130 -2.75 7.98 1.69
C LEU A 130 -1.97 8.13 0.38
N LYS A 131 -0.85 7.42 0.24
CA LYS A 131 -0.10 7.40 -1.02
C LYS A 131 -0.96 6.92 -2.19
N ALA A 132 -1.73 5.83 -2.01
CA ALA A 132 -2.62 5.33 -3.05
C ALA A 132 -3.72 6.34 -3.43
N LEU A 133 -4.32 7.02 -2.45
CA LEU A 133 -5.35 8.03 -2.66
C LEU A 133 -4.85 9.25 -3.45
N VAL A 134 -3.57 9.61 -3.33
CA VAL A 134 -3.02 10.79 -4.00
C VAL A 134 -2.26 10.47 -5.30
N THR A 135 -1.71 9.25 -5.44
CA THR A 135 -0.97 8.84 -6.65
C THR A 135 -1.81 8.01 -7.62
N GLY A 136 -2.89 7.38 -7.15
CA GLY A 136 -3.67 6.42 -7.93
C GLY A 136 -2.93 5.10 -8.17
N LYS A 137 -1.84 4.84 -7.47
CA LYS A 137 -1.07 3.60 -7.56
C LYS A 137 -1.39 2.69 -6.37
N ALA A 138 -1.68 1.43 -6.65
CA ALA A 138 -1.82 0.45 -5.58
C ALA A 138 -0.48 0.31 -4.81
N PRO A 139 -0.48 0.34 -3.46
CA PRO A 139 0.75 0.23 -2.69
C PRO A 139 1.35 -1.15 -2.86
N ALA A 140 2.67 -1.21 -3.04
CA ALA A 140 3.43 -2.44 -3.00
C ALA A 140 3.92 -2.72 -1.56
N PHE A 141 4.13 -4.00 -1.22
CA PHE A 141 4.65 -4.37 0.11
C PHE A 141 6.00 -3.70 0.43
N ILE A 142 6.85 -3.56 -0.58
CA ILE A 142 8.15 -2.87 -0.43
C ILE A 142 7.98 -1.40 -0.04
N ASP A 143 6.86 -0.79 -0.38
CA ASP A 143 6.58 0.60 -0.01
C ASP A 143 6.36 0.74 1.50
N ILE A 144 5.87 -0.31 2.19
CA ILE A 144 5.82 -0.32 3.66
C ILE A 144 7.22 -0.24 4.24
N LEU A 145 8.16 -1.01 3.69
CA LEU A 145 9.55 -1.03 4.16
C LEU A 145 10.28 0.27 3.89
N LYS A 146 10.05 0.88 2.73
CA LYS A 146 10.58 2.20 2.39
C LYS A 146 9.94 3.32 3.22
N ASN A 147 8.68 3.14 3.62
CA ASN A 147 7.90 4.16 4.32
C ASN A 147 8.28 4.35 5.79
N PHE A 148 8.99 3.40 6.42
CA PHE A 148 9.62 3.66 7.71
C PHE A 148 10.64 4.82 7.65
N ASN A 149 11.07 5.21 6.45
CA ASN A 149 11.95 6.35 6.19
C ASN A 149 11.25 7.55 5.54
N SER A 150 9.93 7.72 5.70
CA SER A 150 9.07 8.86 5.28
C SER A 150 9.72 9.81 4.25
N ALA A 151 10.06 9.27 3.06
CA ALA A 151 10.52 10.12 1.97
C ALA A 151 9.33 10.90 1.39
N ALA A 152 9.53 12.17 1.10
CA ALA A 152 8.58 12.98 0.35
C ALA A 152 8.18 12.28 -0.96
N LEU A 153 6.95 12.48 -1.41
CA LEU A 153 6.50 11.97 -2.71
C LEU A 153 7.10 12.81 -3.84
N ASP A 154 7.36 12.15 -4.98
CA ASP A 154 7.81 12.84 -6.19
C ASP A 154 6.80 13.90 -6.62
N GLU A 155 7.26 15.11 -6.95
CA GLU A 155 6.43 16.26 -7.25
C GLU A 155 5.46 16.01 -8.41
N ASP A 156 5.88 15.34 -9.46
CA ASP A 156 5.08 15.15 -10.69
C ASP A 156 4.17 13.91 -10.68
N ALA A 157 4.18 13.13 -9.62
CA ALA A 157 3.54 11.81 -9.59
C ALA A 157 2.30 11.74 -8.69
N ASN A 158 1.76 12.86 -8.19
CA ASN A 158 0.65 12.85 -7.25
C ASN A 158 -0.30 14.06 -7.41
N LEU A 159 -1.54 13.86 -6.97
CA LEU A 159 -2.63 14.83 -7.09
C LEU A 159 -2.36 16.15 -6.34
N VAL A 160 -1.75 16.09 -5.16
CA VAL A 160 -1.48 17.26 -4.32
C VAL A 160 -0.47 18.19 -5.01
N SER A 161 0.64 17.61 -5.51
CA SER A 161 1.65 18.37 -6.25
C SER A 161 1.10 18.94 -7.57
N LEU A 162 0.23 18.20 -8.28
CA LEU A 162 -0.42 18.69 -9.50
C LEU A 162 -1.37 19.86 -9.21
N LEU A 163 -2.13 19.79 -8.11
CA LEU A 163 -2.96 20.92 -7.66
C LEU A 163 -2.09 22.15 -7.35
N ALA A 164 -1.01 21.98 -6.60
CA ALA A 164 -0.09 23.06 -6.27
C ALA A 164 0.57 23.67 -7.53
N ALA A 165 1.05 22.82 -8.45
CA ALA A 165 1.64 23.23 -9.72
C ALA A 165 0.65 23.98 -10.64
N SER A 166 -0.66 23.69 -10.53
CA SER A 166 -1.70 24.44 -11.23
C SER A 166 -2.05 25.80 -10.58
N GLY A 167 -1.30 26.20 -9.54
CA GLY A 167 -1.49 27.45 -8.83
C GLY A 167 -2.58 27.41 -7.75
N LYS A 168 -3.11 26.23 -7.41
CA LYS A 168 -4.09 26.06 -6.34
C LYS A 168 -3.45 26.20 -4.97
N ARG A 169 -4.07 26.99 -4.10
CA ARG A 169 -3.66 27.21 -2.70
C ARG A 169 -4.25 26.10 -1.85
N ILE A 170 -3.40 25.27 -1.27
CA ILE A 170 -3.80 24.11 -0.50
C ILE A 170 -3.63 24.38 1.00
N VAL A 171 -4.67 24.09 1.78
CA VAL A 171 -4.67 24.17 3.25
C VAL A 171 -4.92 22.78 3.81
N PHE A 172 -4.18 22.42 4.86
CA PHE A 172 -4.24 21.09 5.46
C PHE A 172 -4.34 21.15 6.98
N TYR A 173 -5.22 20.33 7.57
CA TYR A 173 -5.33 20.10 9.01
C TYR A 173 -5.54 18.60 9.27
N GLY A 174 -4.76 18.01 10.19
CA GLY A 174 -4.90 16.61 10.59
C GLY A 174 -3.58 15.85 10.74
N ASP A 175 -3.54 14.57 10.37
CA ASP A 175 -2.39 13.68 10.55
C ASP A 175 -1.08 14.27 9.98
N ASP A 176 -0.06 14.37 10.82
CA ASP A 176 1.27 14.91 10.46
C ASP A 176 1.97 14.11 9.35
N THR A 177 1.48 12.93 9.02
CA THR A 177 1.93 12.13 7.86
C THR A 177 1.86 12.90 6.55
N TRP A 178 0.85 13.76 6.38
CA TRP A 178 0.73 14.62 5.20
C TRP A 178 1.88 15.62 5.07
N LEU A 179 2.34 16.18 6.19
CA LEU A 179 3.45 17.14 6.20
C LEU A 179 4.79 16.47 5.82
N LYS A 180 4.92 15.18 6.13
CA LYS A 180 6.08 14.35 5.75
C LYS A 180 6.04 13.97 4.27
N LEU A 181 4.84 13.69 3.74
CA LEU A 181 4.64 13.34 2.33
C LEU A 181 4.77 14.56 1.39
N PHE A 182 4.35 15.74 1.84
CA PHE A 182 4.26 16.98 1.06
C PHE A 182 4.91 18.14 1.81
N PRO A 183 6.24 18.13 2.01
CA PRO A 183 6.92 19.21 2.69
C PRO A 183 6.75 20.53 1.91
N GLU A 184 6.50 21.62 2.63
CA GLU A 184 6.41 22.99 2.08
C GLU A 184 5.32 23.22 1.01
N THR A 185 4.40 22.27 0.81
CA THR A 185 3.36 22.35 -0.23
C THR A 185 2.13 23.14 0.24
N PHE A 186 1.85 23.12 1.53
CA PHE A 186 0.64 23.72 2.08
C PHE A 186 0.83 25.19 2.40
N LYS A 187 -0.12 26.04 1.97
CA LYS A 187 -0.16 27.46 2.32
C LYS A 187 -0.30 27.67 3.84
N ARG A 188 -1.11 26.86 4.48
CA ARG A 188 -1.31 26.75 5.93
C ARG A 188 -1.48 25.29 6.27
N SER A 189 -0.95 24.89 7.41
CA SER A 189 -1.13 23.54 7.92
C SER A 189 -1.03 23.48 9.43
N ASP A 190 -1.73 22.52 10.02
CA ASP A 190 -1.58 22.15 11.41
C ASP A 190 -1.63 20.61 11.50
N GLY A 191 -0.51 20.02 11.94
CA GLY A 191 -0.31 18.58 11.98
C GLY A 191 -0.54 18.03 13.37
N THR A 192 -1.32 16.98 13.46
CA THR A 192 -1.58 16.23 14.69
C THR A 192 -0.93 14.85 14.59
N SER A 193 -0.27 14.39 15.64
CA SER A 193 0.38 13.07 15.65
C SER A 193 -0.63 11.95 15.88
N GLY A 194 -0.69 11.00 14.94
CA GLY A 194 -1.51 9.79 15.03
C GLY A 194 -0.96 8.69 15.95
N PHE A 195 0.25 8.85 16.53
CA PHE A 195 0.87 7.78 17.33
C PHE A 195 0.26 7.57 18.72
N TYR A 196 -0.48 8.54 19.23
CA TYR A 196 -1.07 8.45 20.56
C TYR A 196 -2.55 8.03 20.48
N THR A 197 -2.79 6.77 20.18
CA THR A 197 -4.14 6.21 19.94
C THR A 197 -5.10 6.28 21.16
N ARG A 198 -4.62 6.68 22.34
CA ARG A 198 -5.49 6.94 23.50
C ARG A 198 -6.23 8.27 23.42
N ASP A 199 -5.73 9.19 22.63
CA ASP A 199 -6.40 10.45 22.35
C ASP A 199 -7.44 10.23 21.24
N THR A 200 -8.69 10.31 21.61
CA THR A 200 -9.83 10.13 20.70
C THR A 200 -10.65 11.41 20.53
N VAL A 201 -10.27 12.48 21.21
CA VAL A 201 -11.00 13.75 21.25
C VAL A 201 -10.13 14.91 20.78
N GLU A 202 -9.02 15.19 21.46
CA GLU A 202 -8.17 16.33 21.15
C GLU A 202 -7.56 16.23 19.75
N VAL A 203 -7.29 15.00 19.28
CA VAL A 203 -6.79 14.74 17.93
C VAL A 203 -7.74 15.27 16.84
N ASP A 204 -9.04 15.19 17.04
CA ASP A 204 -10.06 15.69 16.11
C ASP A 204 -10.43 17.15 16.39
N ASP A 205 -10.44 17.59 17.65
CA ASP A 205 -10.62 19.00 18.02
C ASP A 205 -9.55 19.90 17.41
N ASN A 206 -8.31 19.41 17.28
CA ASN A 206 -7.21 20.08 16.61
C ASN A 206 -7.49 20.36 15.12
N VAL A 207 -8.34 19.58 14.48
CA VAL A 207 -8.81 19.82 13.09
C VAL A 207 -10.03 20.74 13.12
N THR A 208 -11.03 20.41 13.93
CA THR A 208 -12.33 21.09 13.96
C THR A 208 -12.23 22.56 14.34
N ARG A 209 -11.29 22.94 15.23
CA ARG A 209 -11.08 24.33 15.65
C ARG A 209 -10.81 25.32 14.50
N HIS A 210 -10.25 24.83 13.38
CA HIS A 210 -9.93 25.65 12.21
C HIS A 210 -11.14 25.89 11.31
N LEU A 211 -12.18 25.05 11.38
CA LEU A 211 -13.33 25.12 10.48
C LEU A 211 -14.10 26.43 10.60
N LYS A 212 -14.13 27.04 11.78
CA LYS A 212 -14.82 28.30 11.98
C LYS A 212 -14.28 29.43 11.10
N GLU A 213 -12.98 29.48 10.87
CA GLU A 213 -12.32 30.50 10.08
C GLU A 213 -12.27 30.11 8.59
N GLU A 214 -11.92 28.85 8.28
CA GLU A 214 -11.77 28.39 6.89
C GLU A 214 -13.13 28.25 6.18
N LEU A 215 -14.14 27.81 6.92
CA LEU A 215 -15.48 27.53 6.41
C LEU A 215 -16.54 28.53 6.92
N ASP A 216 -16.12 29.79 7.20
CA ASP A 216 -17.10 30.83 7.54
C ASP A 216 -18.14 30.95 6.43
N PRO A 217 -19.44 30.65 6.72
CA PRO A 217 -20.50 30.70 5.71
C PRO A 217 -20.80 32.11 5.21
N THR A 218 -20.38 33.14 5.94
CA THR A 218 -20.59 34.55 5.59
C THR A 218 -19.46 35.10 4.72
N MET A 219 -18.37 34.37 4.56
CA MET A 219 -17.15 34.80 3.83
C MET A 219 -16.55 36.13 4.37
N GLN A 220 -16.73 36.41 5.66
CA GLN A 220 -16.16 37.59 6.31
C GLN A 220 -14.75 37.34 6.86
N GLU A 221 -14.47 36.09 7.26
CA GLU A 221 -13.15 35.67 7.68
C GLU A 221 -12.19 35.64 6.48
N GLU A 222 -11.01 36.26 6.62
CA GLU A 222 -10.01 36.33 5.56
C GLU A 222 -9.64 34.92 5.04
N LYS A 223 -9.51 33.97 5.94
CA LYS A 223 -9.14 32.59 5.60
C LYS A 223 -10.16 31.88 4.72
N SER A 224 -11.45 32.21 4.83
CA SER A 224 -12.53 31.54 4.08
C SER A 224 -12.44 31.75 2.56
N GLY A 225 -11.83 32.85 2.11
CA GLY A 225 -11.60 33.19 0.69
C GLY A 225 -10.23 32.80 0.15
N ASP A 226 -9.36 32.27 0.99
CA ASP A 226 -7.92 32.24 0.74
C ASP A 226 -7.35 30.84 0.44
N TRP A 227 -8.18 29.91 0.04
CA TRP A 227 -7.79 28.57 -0.36
C TRP A 227 -8.59 28.09 -1.58
N ASP A 228 -8.02 27.13 -2.31
CA ASP A 228 -8.63 26.45 -3.45
C ASP A 228 -8.79 24.94 -3.18
N ALA A 229 -8.01 24.38 -2.26
CA ALA A 229 -8.18 23.04 -1.73
C ALA A 229 -8.02 23.05 -0.20
N LEU A 230 -8.98 22.45 0.50
CA LEU A 230 -8.96 22.26 1.95
C LEU A 230 -8.98 20.77 2.23
N VAL A 231 -7.96 20.27 2.93
CA VAL A 231 -7.82 18.85 3.29
C VAL A 231 -7.89 18.73 4.81
N LEU A 232 -8.85 17.95 5.27
CA LEU A 232 -9.13 17.67 6.69
C LEU A 232 -8.97 16.18 6.92
N HIS A 233 -8.11 15.77 7.86
CA HIS A 233 -7.88 14.37 8.19
C HIS A 233 -8.12 14.11 9.66
N TYR A 234 -9.21 13.42 9.98
CA TYR A 234 -9.68 13.05 11.31
C TYR A 234 -9.19 11.64 11.68
N LEU A 235 -8.60 11.48 12.85
CA LEU A 235 -7.98 10.24 13.31
C LEU A 235 -8.78 9.56 14.44
N GLY A 236 -9.65 10.29 15.13
CA GLY A 236 -10.27 9.83 16.36
C GLY A 236 -11.13 8.58 16.20
N LEU A 237 -11.74 8.37 15.03
CA LEU A 237 -12.56 7.17 14.76
C LEU A 237 -11.69 5.91 14.72
N ASP A 238 -10.52 5.94 14.07
CA ASP A 238 -9.54 4.86 14.09
C ASP A 238 -9.03 4.58 15.50
N HIS A 239 -8.68 5.65 16.24
CA HIS A 239 -8.24 5.53 17.64
C HIS A 239 -9.29 4.86 18.54
N VAL A 240 -10.58 5.19 18.38
CA VAL A 240 -11.68 4.51 19.05
C VAL A 240 -11.75 3.03 18.65
N GLY A 241 -11.56 2.75 17.35
CA GLY A 241 -11.48 1.39 16.83
C GLY A 241 -10.44 0.56 17.58
N HIS A 242 -9.21 1.04 17.63
CA HIS A 242 -8.10 0.38 18.33
C HIS A 242 -8.35 0.18 19.84
N LEU A 243 -9.02 1.13 20.47
CA LEU A 243 -9.26 1.06 21.91
C LEU A 243 -10.43 0.15 22.30
N ARG A 244 -11.51 0.13 21.54
CA ARG A 244 -12.80 -0.42 21.96
C ARG A 244 -13.53 -1.22 20.89
N GLY A 245 -13.07 -1.19 19.64
CA GLY A 245 -13.72 -1.83 18.51
C GLY A 245 -14.92 -1.05 17.94
N PRO A 246 -15.38 -1.42 16.73
CA PRO A 246 -16.39 -0.66 15.97
C PRO A 246 -17.79 -0.69 16.56
N ARG A 247 -18.10 -1.62 17.47
CA ARG A 247 -19.45 -1.76 18.07
C ARG A 247 -19.54 -1.22 19.48
N SER A 248 -18.52 -0.51 19.95
CA SER A 248 -18.50 0.08 21.28
C SER A 248 -19.44 1.29 21.41
N PRO A 249 -19.92 1.63 22.61
CA PRO A 249 -20.66 2.89 22.82
C PRO A 249 -19.85 4.12 22.39
N LEU A 250 -18.54 4.14 22.64
CA LEU A 250 -17.65 5.24 22.26
C LEU A 250 -17.58 5.41 20.73
N MET A 251 -17.64 4.32 19.96
CA MET A 251 -17.70 4.39 18.50
C MET A 251 -18.99 5.07 18.02
N ARG A 252 -20.11 4.83 18.69
CA ARG A 252 -21.39 5.50 18.34
C ARG A 252 -21.28 7.00 18.51
N GLU A 253 -20.79 7.45 19.66
CA GLU A 253 -20.57 8.87 19.95
C GLU A 253 -19.61 9.51 18.93
N LYS A 254 -18.55 8.80 18.55
CA LYS A 254 -17.59 9.27 17.55
C LYS A 254 -18.19 9.34 16.14
N LEU A 255 -19.03 8.39 15.74
CA LEU A 255 -19.76 8.44 14.47
C LEU A 255 -20.73 9.62 14.41
N GLU A 256 -21.46 9.89 15.51
CA GLU A 256 -22.36 11.04 15.62
C GLU A 256 -21.57 12.37 15.53
N GLU A 257 -20.42 12.46 16.18
CA GLU A 257 -19.49 13.61 16.07
C GLU A 257 -19.02 13.80 14.60
N MET A 258 -18.62 12.73 13.92
CA MET A 258 -18.19 12.81 12.52
C MET A 258 -19.34 13.17 11.57
N ASP A 259 -20.57 12.72 11.84
CA ASP A 259 -21.76 13.13 11.09
C ASP A 259 -22.04 14.63 11.22
N ASP A 260 -21.85 15.19 12.42
CA ASP A 260 -21.98 16.63 12.67
C ASP A 260 -20.86 17.44 11.99
N VAL A 261 -19.63 16.93 11.96
CA VAL A 261 -18.51 17.51 11.18
C VAL A 261 -18.85 17.55 9.68
N VAL A 262 -19.31 16.42 9.12
CA VAL A 262 -19.71 16.36 7.71
C VAL A 262 -20.83 17.35 7.42
N ARG A 263 -21.82 17.47 8.31
CA ARG A 263 -22.92 18.44 8.19
C ARG A 263 -22.40 19.87 8.20
N LEU A 264 -21.53 20.21 9.14
CA LEU A 264 -20.91 21.54 9.23
C LEU A 264 -20.18 21.88 7.93
N VAL A 265 -19.34 20.98 7.44
CA VAL A 265 -18.58 21.18 6.19
C VAL A 265 -19.52 21.38 5.00
N VAL A 266 -20.48 20.49 4.80
CA VAL A 266 -21.41 20.54 3.65
C VAL A 266 -22.27 21.81 3.67
N ASP A 267 -22.81 22.18 4.83
CA ASP A 267 -23.66 23.37 4.94
C ASP A 267 -22.85 24.67 4.79
N SER A 268 -21.65 24.74 5.35
CA SER A 268 -20.76 25.90 5.20
C SER A 268 -20.27 26.07 3.76
N VAL A 269 -19.82 24.99 3.12
CA VAL A 269 -19.40 25.02 1.71
C VAL A 269 -20.55 25.46 0.80
N ARG A 270 -21.78 24.98 1.07
CA ARG A 270 -22.96 25.39 0.32
C ARG A 270 -23.22 26.90 0.44
N ALA A 271 -23.10 27.44 1.64
CA ALA A 271 -23.27 28.88 1.85
C ALA A 271 -22.16 29.70 1.18
N GLN A 272 -20.90 29.25 1.28
CA GLN A 272 -19.78 29.88 0.58
C GLN A 272 -19.93 29.85 -0.93
N ASP A 273 -20.36 28.74 -1.51
CA ASP A 273 -20.59 28.62 -2.95
C ASP A 273 -21.75 29.51 -3.42
N ALA A 274 -22.84 29.58 -2.65
CA ALA A 274 -23.94 30.49 -2.94
C ALA A 274 -23.45 31.95 -3.02
N TRP A 275 -22.64 32.37 -2.05
CA TRP A 275 -22.05 33.72 -2.01
C TRP A 275 -21.08 33.96 -3.18
N ARG A 276 -20.18 33.02 -3.48
CA ARG A 276 -19.21 33.12 -4.57
C ARG A 276 -19.90 33.22 -5.94
N MET A 277 -20.87 32.33 -6.19
CA MET A 277 -21.61 32.27 -7.47
C MET A 277 -22.60 33.42 -7.63
N GLU A 278 -23.00 34.08 -6.56
CA GLU A 278 -23.77 35.33 -6.62
C GLU A 278 -22.88 36.50 -7.09
N LYS A 279 -21.68 36.62 -6.54
CA LYS A 279 -20.71 37.67 -6.88
C LYS A 279 -20.05 37.47 -8.23
N ASP A 280 -19.70 36.24 -8.57
CA ASP A 280 -19.09 35.89 -9.85
C ASP A 280 -19.91 34.81 -10.55
N LYS A 281 -20.55 35.17 -11.65
CA LYS A 281 -21.37 34.26 -12.45
C LYS A 281 -20.55 33.22 -13.21
N ALA A 282 -19.23 33.42 -13.35
CA ALA A 282 -18.31 32.46 -13.93
C ALA A 282 -17.78 31.46 -12.88
N ALA A 283 -17.95 31.76 -11.58
CA ALA A 283 -17.53 30.88 -10.50
C ALA A 283 -18.24 29.52 -10.57
N ARG A 284 -17.48 28.46 -10.41
CA ARG A 284 -17.95 27.08 -10.35
C ARG A 284 -18.09 26.61 -8.91
N PRO A 285 -18.97 25.63 -8.63
CA PRO A 285 -19.14 25.14 -7.27
C PRO A 285 -17.87 24.45 -6.75
N SER A 286 -17.87 24.19 -5.46
CA SER A 286 -16.88 23.32 -4.81
C SER A 286 -17.26 21.86 -4.98
N LEU A 287 -16.27 20.97 -5.00
CA LEU A 287 -16.44 19.54 -4.82
C LEU A 287 -16.12 19.21 -3.36
N VAL A 288 -17.03 18.55 -2.66
CA VAL A 288 -16.79 17.99 -1.34
C VAL A 288 -16.61 16.47 -1.49
N LEU A 289 -15.46 15.99 -1.07
CA LEU A 289 -15.06 14.60 -1.06
C LEU A 289 -15.00 14.12 0.39
N LEU A 290 -15.85 13.17 0.76
CA LEU A 290 -15.71 12.41 2.01
C LEU A 290 -15.12 11.05 1.66
N CYS A 291 -13.98 10.72 2.26
CA CYS A 291 -13.34 9.43 2.02
C CYS A 291 -12.68 8.88 3.27
N SER A 292 -12.31 7.62 3.20
CA SER A 292 -11.46 6.96 4.18
C SER A 292 -10.29 6.30 3.48
N ASP A 293 -9.19 6.19 4.18
CA ASP A 293 -7.99 5.50 3.71
C ASP A 293 -8.15 3.98 3.77
N HIS A 294 -8.77 3.44 4.83
CA HIS A 294 -9.12 2.01 4.98
C HIS A 294 -10.37 1.85 5.85
N GLY A 295 -10.75 0.62 6.15
CA GLY A 295 -11.72 0.28 7.16
C GLY A 295 -11.07 -0.35 8.38
N MET A 296 -11.87 -0.96 9.25
CA MET A 296 -11.40 -1.67 10.43
C MET A 296 -12.13 -3.00 10.59
N SER A 297 -11.44 -4.01 11.14
CA SER A 297 -12.02 -5.31 11.49
C SER A 297 -13.03 -5.20 12.63
N GLU A 298 -13.80 -6.26 12.89
CA GLU A 298 -14.76 -6.30 14.02
C GLU A 298 -14.10 -6.21 15.39
N VAL A 299 -12.78 -6.34 15.49
CA VAL A 299 -12.01 -6.10 16.72
C VAL A 299 -11.33 -4.73 16.76
N GLY A 300 -11.56 -3.88 15.73
CA GLY A 300 -11.05 -2.52 15.65
C GLY A 300 -9.59 -2.40 15.20
N ASN A 301 -9.00 -3.46 14.64
CA ASN A 301 -7.68 -3.42 14.02
C ASN A 301 -7.80 -3.27 12.51
N HIS A 302 -6.70 -2.88 11.87
CA HIS A 302 -6.60 -2.77 10.42
C HIS A 302 -5.22 -3.25 9.93
N GLY A 303 -5.00 -3.22 8.62
CA GLY A 303 -3.77 -3.69 7.98
C GLY A 303 -3.99 -4.94 7.14
N GLY A 304 -5.12 -5.63 7.32
CA GLY A 304 -5.52 -6.89 6.70
C GLY A 304 -6.28 -6.76 5.39
N ALA A 305 -6.77 -7.93 4.94
CA ALA A 305 -7.56 -8.08 3.72
C ALA A 305 -9.00 -8.52 4.01
N THR A 306 -9.46 -8.39 5.26
CA THR A 306 -10.87 -8.69 5.56
C THR A 306 -11.77 -7.75 4.78
N LEU A 307 -13.01 -8.14 4.59
CA LEU A 307 -13.98 -7.32 3.88
C LEU A 307 -14.15 -5.95 4.58
N GLU A 308 -14.19 -5.95 5.90
CA GLU A 308 -14.36 -4.78 6.74
C GLU A 308 -13.17 -3.83 6.66
N GLU A 309 -11.94 -4.36 6.67
CA GLU A 309 -10.72 -3.56 6.57
C GLU A 309 -10.51 -2.97 5.17
N SER A 310 -10.94 -3.69 4.13
CA SER A 310 -10.78 -3.28 2.73
C SER A 310 -11.94 -2.46 2.16
N SER A 311 -13.05 -2.29 2.89
CA SER A 311 -14.23 -1.57 2.44
C SER A 311 -14.27 -0.16 3.03
N ALA A 312 -13.45 0.74 2.48
CA ALA A 312 -13.42 2.15 2.82
C ALA A 312 -14.59 2.92 2.19
N LEU A 313 -15.01 4.01 2.80
CA LEU A 313 -15.98 4.92 2.21
C LEU A 313 -15.32 5.82 1.16
N LEU A 314 -16.03 6.06 0.05
CA LEU A 314 -15.71 7.11 -0.93
C LEU A 314 -17.02 7.77 -1.37
N MET A 315 -17.15 9.09 -1.15
CA MET A 315 -18.39 9.79 -1.38
C MET A 315 -18.15 11.19 -1.97
N PHE A 316 -18.88 11.53 -3.01
CA PHE A 316 -18.78 12.81 -3.73
C PHE A 316 -20.05 13.62 -3.57
N MET A 317 -19.89 14.92 -3.32
CA MET A 317 -20.99 15.88 -3.14
C MET A 317 -20.66 17.20 -3.85
N ARG A 318 -21.67 17.86 -4.39
CA ARG A 318 -21.52 19.21 -4.93
C ARG A 318 -21.72 20.23 -3.83
N GLY A 319 -20.84 21.22 -3.77
CA GLY A 319 -20.94 22.33 -2.82
C GLY A 319 -22.19 23.19 -3.02
N ASP A 320 -22.70 23.30 -4.27
CA ASP A 320 -23.95 24.03 -4.55
C ASP A 320 -25.22 23.28 -4.11
N GLY A 321 -25.08 22.07 -3.54
CA GLY A 321 -26.17 21.25 -3.03
C GLY A 321 -27.06 20.62 -4.08
N LYS A 322 -26.74 20.73 -5.37
CA LYS A 322 -27.50 20.06 -6.44
C LYS A 322 -27.31 18.54 -6.39
N PRO A 323 -28.34 17.79 -6.81
CA PRO A 323 -28.24 16.34 -6.86
C PRO A 323 -27.09 15.84 -7.73
N MET A 324 -26.46 14.76 -7.30
CA MET A 324 -25.41 14.04 -8.04
C MET A 324 -25.99 12.87 -8.88
N ARG A 325 -27.23 12.43 -8.59
CA ARG A 325 -27.90 11.35 -9.32
C ARG A 325 -29.41 11.50 -9.30
N SER A 326 -30.09 10.77 -10.19
CA SER A 326 -31.54 10.55 -10.09
C SER A 326 -31.83 9.62 -8.89
N LEU A 327 -32.99 9.80 -8.26
CA LEU A 327 -33.44 8.95 -7.16
C LEU A 327 -33.76 7.51 -7.62
N ASP A 328 -34.05 7.34 -8.91
CA ASP A 328 -34.32 6.03 -9.50
C ASP A 328 -33.06 5.21 -9.80
N ASP A 329 -31.88 5.85 -9.73
CA ASP A 329 -30.61 5.19 -9.96
C ASP A 329 -30.05 4.63 -8.66
N ILE A 330 -29.96 3.29 -8.59
CA ILE A 330 -29.41 2.55 -7.45
C ILE A 330 -27.98 2.04 -7.69
N SER A 331 -27.32 2.46 -8.77
CA SER A 331 -25.96 2.03 -9.15
C SER A 331 -24.88 2.46 -8.14
N TYR A 332 -25.19 3.38 -7.23
CA TYR A 332 -24.30 3.92 -6.21
C TYR A 332 -23.71 2.88 -5.23
N LYS A 333 -24.26 1.66 -5.20
CA LYS A 333 -23.76 0.56 -4.34
C LYS A 333 -22.65 -0.28 -5.01
N GLN A 334 -22.12 0.17 -6.13
CA GLN A 334 -21.06 -0.56 -6.82
C GLN A 334 -19.73 -0.45 -6.06
N LYS A 335 -19.05 -1.57 -5.99
CA LYS A 335 -17.69 -1.62 -5.47
C LYS A 335 -16.73 -1.00 -6.49
N ARG A 336 -15.91 -0.03 -6.04
CA ARG A 336 -14.90 0.66 -6.84
C ARG A 336 -13.52 0.48 -6.23
N SER A 337 -12.47 0.70 -7.00
CA SER A 337 -11.13 0.74 -6.45
C SER A 337 -10.86 2.12 -5.84
N GLN A 338 -10.15 2.18 -4.72
CA GLN A 338 -9.79 3.45 -4.09
C GLN A 338 -8.89 4.30 -4.98
N VAL A 339 -8.07 3.68 -5.84
CA VAL A 339 -7.20 4.37 -6.80
C VAL A 339 -7.97 5.08 -7.93
N ASP A 340 -9.27 4.77 -8.11
CA ASP A 340 -10.14 5.40 -9.10
C ASP A 340 -10.45 6.87 -8.78
N LEU A 341 -10.16 7.28 -7.54
CA LEU A 341 -10.25 8.66 -7.09
C LEU A 341 -9.37 9.59 -7.92
N VAL A 342 -8.11 9.19 -8.18
CA VAL A 342 -7.11 10.08 -8.79
C VAL A 342 -7.46 10.49 -10.22
N PRO A 343 -7.75 9.59 -11.18
CA PRO A 343 -8.14 10.00 -12.52
C PRO A 343 -9.47 10.78 -12.53
N THR A 344 -10.37 10.49 -11.58
CA THR A 344 -11.64 11.20 -11.44
C THR A 344 -11.41 12.65 -11.02
N ILE A 345 -10.69 12.89 -9.93
CA ILE A 345 -10.39 14.27 -9.46
C ILE A 345 -9.54 15.02 -10.50
N SER A 346 -8.52 14.37 -11.08
CA SER A 346 -7.71 14.99 -12.14
C SER A 346 -8.58 15.50 -13.29
N SER A 347 -9.53 14.70 -13.74
CA SER A 347 -10.46 15.09 -14.83
C SER A 347 -11.39 16.23 -14.41
N LEU A 348 -11.92 16.20 -13.19
CA LEU A 348 -12.86 17.22 -12.69
C LEU A 348 -12.19 18.59 -12.45
N PHE A 349 -10.89 18.61 -12.22
CA PHE A 349 -10.11 19.84 -12.01
C PHE A 349 -9.25 20.25 -13.21
N GLY A 350 -9.41 19.56 -14.35
CA GLY A 350 -8.64 19.86 -15.56
C GLY A 350 -7.14 19.57 -15.44
N LEU A 351 -6.74 18.71 -14.49
CA LEU A 351 -5.35 18.32 -14.24
C LEU A 351 -4.95 17.14 -15.14
N SER A 352 -3.64 16.97 -15.34
CA SER A 352 -3.10 15.74 -15.89
C SER A 352 -3.31 14.58 -14.91
N ILE A 353 -3.50 13.35 -15.42
CA ILE A 353 -3.58 12.17 -14.57
C ILE A 353 -2.13 11.72 -14.29
N PRO A 354 -1.75 11.47 -13.01
CA PRO A 354 -0.44 10.94 -12.68
C PRO A 354 -0.10 9.69 -13.50
N ILE A 355 1.08 9.63 -14.10
CA ILE A 355 1.44 8.58 -15.06
C ILE A 355 1.37 7.16 -14.49
N TYR A 356 1.68 7.01 -13.21
CA TYR A 356 1.64 5.72 -12.53
C TYR A 356 0.28 5.36 -11.92
N SER A 357 -0.75 6.21 -12.14
CA SER A 357 -2.10 5.92 -11.70
C SER A 357 -2.67 4.70 -12.44
N SER A 358 -3.13 3.71 -11.69
CA SER A 358 -3.82 2.52 -12.20
C SER A 358 -5.35 2.64 -12.09
N GLY A 359 -5.84 3.83 -11.70
CA GLY A 359 -7.26 4.07 -11.48
C GLY A 359 -8.05 4.23 -12.76
N LEU A 360 -9.34 3.90 -12.68
CA LEU A 360 -10.35 4.12 -13.71
C LEU A 360 -11.25 5.29 -13.30
N LEU A 361 -11.55 6.15 -14.26
CA LEU A 361 -12.48 7.25 -14.11
C LEU A 361 -13.85 6.76 -13.60
N LEU A 362 -14.39 7.40 -12.57
CA LEU A 362 -15.75 7.14 -12.09
C LEU A 362 -16.77 7.85 -12.99
N GLU A 363 -17.35 7.11 -13.91
CA GLU A 363 -18.28 7.61 -14.93
C GLU A 363 -19.43 8.43 -14.31
N ASP A 364 -20.09 7.86 -13.29
CA ASP A 364 -21.25 8.48 -12.65
C ASP A 364 -20.91 9.86 -12.08
N VAL A 365 -19.73 9.99 -11.46
CA VAL A 365 -19.23 11.24 -10.87
C VAL A 365 -18.96 12.28 -11.96
N VAL A 366 -18.29 11.88 -13.03
CA VAL A 366 -17.96 12.81 -14.13
C VAL A 366 -19.22 13.26 -14.86
N ARG A 367 -20.16 12.36 -15.13
CA ARG A 367 -21.45 12.69 -15.74
C ARG A 367 -22.27 13.62 -14.87
N ALA A 368 -22.38 13.35 -13.57
CA ALA A 368 -23.08 14.21 -12.61
C ALA A 368 -22.46 15.61 -12.52
N SER A 369 -21.16 15.71 -12.73
CA SER A 369 -20.39 16.95 -12.65
C SER A 369 -20.37 17.75 -13.97
N SER A 370 -20.80 17.17 -15.09
CA SER A 370 -20.69 17.76 -16.43
C SER A 370 -21.77 18.81 -16.78
N GLY A 371 -22.69 19.12 -15.86
CA GLY A 371 -23.82 20.01 -16.10
C GLY A 371 -23.44 21.49 -16.42
N PHE A 372 -22.16 21.87 -16.27
CA PHE A 372 -21.65 23.17 -16.69
C PHE A 372 -21.19 23.17 -18.16
N ALA A 373 -20.89 22.00 -18.71
CA ALA A 373 -20.38 21.88 -20.07
C ALA A 373 -21.49 22.07 -21.10
N LEU A 374 -21.19 22.77 -22.21
CA LEU A 374 -22.10 22.93 -23.32
C LEU A 374 -22.53 21.56 -23.90
N HIS A 375 -21.61 20.62 -23.91
CA HIS A 375 -21.83 19.24 -24.38
C HIS A 375 -21.36 18.24 -23.30
N PRO A 376 -22.22 17.86 -22.33
CA PRO A 376 -21.88 16.99 -21.23
C PRO A 376 -21.30 15.63 -21.63
N GLU A 377 -21.85 15.03 -22.71
CA GLU A 377 -21.37 13.76 -23.23
C GLU A 377 -19.95 13.87 -23.81
N THR A 378 -19.65 14.94 -24.52
CA THR A 378 -18.31 15.20 -25.05
C THR A 378 -17.29 15.41 -23.93
N TYR A 379 -17.71 16.09 -22.86
CA TYR A 379 -16.87 16.25 -21.66
C TYR A 379 -16.48 14.89 -21.06
N TYR A 380 -17.45 14.01 -20.85
CA TYR A 380 -17.20 12.66 -20.33
C TYR A 380 -16.29 11.85 -21.27
N LEU A 381 -16.57 11.86 -22.57
CA LEU A 381 -15.80 11.12 -23.55
C LEU A 381 -14.33 11.60 -23.65
N ARG A 382 -14.09 12.90 -23.53
CA ARG A 382 -12.73 13.45 -23.44
C ARG A 382 -12.01 12.96 -22.17
N ALA A 383 -12.68 13.01 -21.03
CA ALA A 383 -12.13 12.52 -19.77
C ALA A 383 -11.80 11.02 -19.85
N LEU A 384 -12.71 10.21 -20.40
CA LEU A 384 -12.51 8.77 -20.59
C LEU A 384 -11.33 8.47 -21.52
N TYR A 385 -11.23 9.18 -22.65
CA TYR A 385 -10.15 9.00 -23.61
C TYR A 385 -8.79 9.39 -23.02
N ARG A 386 -8.71 10.45 -22.22
CA ARG A 386 -7.49 10.83 -21.50
C ARG A 386 -7.07 9.77 -20.48
N ASN A 387 -8.02 9.21 -19.73
CA ASN A 387 -7.73 8.11 -18.81
C ASN A 387 -7.25 6.85 -19.57
N PHE A 388 -7.88 6.55 -20.74
CA PHE A 388 -7.39 5.49 -21.61
C PHE A 388 -5.94 5.73 -22.04
N GLN A 389 -5.63 6.93 -22.56
CA GLN A 389 -4.27 7.26 -23.02
C GLN A 389 -3.22 7.09 -21.89
N GLN A 390 -3.55 7.52 -20.68
CA GLN A 390 -2.67 7.40 -19.52
C GLN A 390 -2.50 5.92 -19.10
N LEU A 391 -3.60 5.14 -19.03
CA LEU A 391 -3.52 3.70 -18.70
C LEU A 391 -2.75 2.92 -19.77
N TYR A 392 -2.91 3.26 -21.03
CA TYR A 392 -2.19 2.64 -22.13
C TYR A 392 -0.68 2.97 -22.08
N ALA A 393 -0.33 4.23 -21.76
CA ALA A 393 1.05 4.63 -21.54
C ALA A 393 1.67 3.85 -20.35
N LEU A 394 0.95 3.72 -19.24
CA LEU A 394 1.38 2.93 -18.10
C LEU A 394 1.56 1.44 -18.47
N ALA A 395 0.65 0.88 -19.26
CA ALA A 395 0.76 -0.50 -19.75
C ALA A 395 2.00 -0.70 -20.63
N ASN A 396 2.34 0.27 -21.49
CA ASN A 396 3.56 0.23 -22.30
C ASN A 396 4.85 0.33 -21.48
N ILE A 397 4.82 1.03 -20.34
CA ILE A 397 5.94 1.07 -19.39
C ILE A 397 6.13 -0.29 -18.70
N LYS A 398 5.02 -0.97 -18.37
CA LYS A 398 5.04 -2.20 -17.57
C LYS A 398 5.20 -3.48 -18.38
N PHE A 399 4.72 -3.48 -19.62
CA PHE A 399 4.64 -4.69 -20.43
C PHE A 399 5.45 -4.55 -21.72
N HIS A 400 5.98 -5.68 -22.22
CA HIS A 400 6.51 -5.74 -23.56
C HIS A 400 5.40 -5.55 -24.60
N ALA A 401 5.71 -4.90 -25.72
CA ALA A 401 4.75 -4.63 -26.81
C ALA A 401 3.99 -5.89 -27.27
N SER A 402 4.63 -7.07 -27.24
CA SER A 402 3.99 -8.35 -27.58
C SER A 402 2.81 -8.70 -26.68
N ALA A 403 2.78 -8.22 -25.45
CA ALA A 403 1.70 -8.49 -24.50
C ALA A 403 0.44 -7.64 -24.76
N LEU A 404 0.55 -6.58 -25.57
CA LEU A 404 -0.54 -5.68 -25.93
C LEU A 404 -1.10 -5.92 -27.33
N VAL A 405 -0.45 -6.75 -28.17
CA VAL A 405 -0.87 -7.00 -29.56
C VAL A 405 -2.33 -7.44 -29.70
N THR A 406 -2.80 -8.31 -28.79
CA THR A 406 -4.18 -8.79 -28.83
C THR A 406 -5.15 -7.67 -28.40
N PHE A 407 -4.78 -6.90 -27.41
CA PHE A 407 -5.50 -5.74 -26.94
C PHE A 407 -5.62 -4.69 -28.05
N ASP A 408 -4.53 -4.33 -28.71
CA ASP A 408 -4.49 -3.34 -29.79
C ASP A 408 -5.44 -3.73 -30.92
N LYS A 409 -5.41 -5.00 -31.36
CA LYS A 409 -6.30 -5.50 -32.40
C LYS A 409 -7.79 -5.45 -32.00
N GLN A 410 -8.09 -5.71 -30.75
CA GLN A 410 -9.47 -5.74 -30.24
C GLN A 410 -10.09 -4.33 -30.20
N TYR A 411 -9.31 -3.34 -29.76
CA TYR A 411 -9.83 -2.00 -29.46
C TYR A 411 -9.42 -0.92 -30.49
N GLU A 412 -8.70 -1.28 -31.56
CA GLU A 412 -8.24 -0.33 -32.61
C GLU A 412 -9.40 0.48 -33.21
N ILE A 413 -10.50 -0.21 -33.59
CA ILE A 413 -11.64 0.43 -34.24
C ILE A 413 -12.36 1.42 -33.32
N PRO A 414 -12.82 1.05 -32.09
CA PRO A 414 -13.51 1.98 -31.21
C PRO A 414 -12.65 3.15 -30.77
N LEU A 415 -11.35 2.92 -30.51
CA LEU A 415 -10.42 3.96 -30.13
C LEU A 415 -10.14 4.96 -31.26
N SER A 416 -9.88 4.46 -32.47
CA SER A 416 -9.72 5.30 -33.67
C SER A 416 -10.99 6.11 -34.01
N LYS A 417 -12.16 5.53 -33.77
CA LYS A 417 -13.43 6.23 -33.97
C LYS A 417 -13.61 7.35 -32.95
N LEU A 418 -13.31 7.08 -31.68
CA LEU A 418 -13.41 8.09 -30.62
C LEU A 418 -12.41 9.22 -30.83
N SER A 419 -11.13 8.92 -31.14
CA SER A 419 -10.12 9.97 -31.34
C SER A 419 -10.49 10.91 -32.50
N LYS A 420 -10.94 10.38 -33.62
CA LYS A 420 -11.42 11.19 -34.77
C LYS A 420 -12.58 12.11 -34.42
N VAL A 421 -13.51 11.62 -33.58
CA VAL A 421 -14.64 12.39 -33.09
C VAL A 421 -14.17 13.53 -32.19
N LEU A 422 -13.21 13.28 -31.32
CA LEU A 422 -12.67 14.28 -30.38
C LEU A 422 -11.74 15.31 -31.06
N GLU A 423 -11.10 14.93 -32.19
CA GLU A 423 -10.24 15.80 -33.00
C GLU A 423 -11.00 16.65 -34.01
N GLY A 424 -12.21 16.21 -34.40
CA GLY A 424 -13.11 16.93 -35.32
C GLY A 424 -13.86 18.05 -34.60
N ASP A 425 -13.83 19.24 -35.19
CA ASP A 425 -14.37 20.49 -34.63
C ASP A 425 -15.83 20.40 -34.14
N GLU A 426 -16.05 20.88 -32.96
CA GLU A 426 -17.12 21.54 -32.20
C GLU A 426 -18.61 21.29 -32.51
N HIS A 427 -19.00 20.53 -33.51
CA HIS A 427 -20.42 20.35 -33.85
C HIS A 427 -20.91 18.96 -33.46
N GLY A 428 -21.43 18.85 -32.22
CA GLY A 428 -22.41 17.83 -31.76
C GLY A 428 -22.25 16.40 -32.30
N ILE A 429 -21.04 15.85 -32.27
CA ILE A 429 -20.80 14.50 -32.77
C ILE A 429 -21.28 13.50 -31.74
N SER A 430 -22.38 12.82 -32.06
CA SER A 430 -22.89 11.71 -31.27
C SER A 430 -21.97 10.49 -31.46
N VAL A 431 -21.14 10.22 -30.47
CA VAL A 431 -20.51 8.90 -30.35
C VAL A 431 -21.64 7.91 -30.01
N ASP A 432 -21.72 6.82 -30.74
CA ASP A 432 -22.70 5.80 -30.40
C ASP A 432 -22.33 5.17 -29.03
N LYS A 433 -23.35 4.80 -28.26
CA LYS A 433 -23.19 4.21 -26.94
C LYS A 433 -22.28 2.96 -26.94
N GLN A 434 -22.26 2.22 -28.06
CA GLN A 434 -21.46 1.03 -28.22
C GLN A 434 -19.95 1.36 -28.28
N THR A 435 -19.58 2.44 -29.00
CA THR A 435 -18.17 2.91 -29.03
C THR A 435 -17.72 3.38 -27.66
N ALA A 436 -18.55 4.16 -26.95
CA ALA A 436 -18.22 4.61 -25.59
C ALA A 436 -18.04 3.43 -24.63
N ALA A 437 -18.94 2.45 -24.66
CA ALA A 437 -18.85 1.23 -23.86
C ALA A 437 -17.59 0.42 -24.18
N ALA A 438 -17.22 0.29 -25.45
CA ALA A 438 -16.01 -0.44 -25.84
C ALA A 438 -14.72 0.26 -25.37
N VAL A 439 -14.70 1.60 -25.32
CA VAL A 439 -13.53 2.33 -24.77
C VAL A 439 -13.46 2.18 -23.24
N LEU A 440 -14.60 2.19 -22.56
CA LEU A 440 -14.65 1.91 -21.11
C LEU A 440 -14.14 0.49 -20.83
N GLU A 441 -14.59 -0.51 -21.57
CA GLU A 441 -14.11 -1.90 -21.48
C GLU A 441 -12.60 -2.00 -21.74
N ALA A 442 -12.06 -1.22 -22.69
CA ALA A 442 -10.63 -1.14 -22.92
C ALA A 442 -9.88 -0.60 -21.69
N CYS A 443 -10.40 0.46 -21.05
CA CYS A 443 -9.84 0.99 -19.81
C CYS A 443 -9.88 -0.04 -18.67
N GLU A 444 -11.02 -0.72 -18.49
CA GLU A 444 -11.18 -1.78 -17.47
C GLU A 444 -10.20 -2.95 -17.72
N THR A 445 -10.01 -3.34 -18.96
CA THR A 445 -9.06 -4.39 -19.35
C THR A 445 -7.62 -3.98 -19.04
N LEU A 446 -7.23 -2.72 -19.33
CA LEU A 446 -5.90 -2.20 -19.00
C LEU A 446 -5.73 -2.09 -17.49
N GLN A 447 -6.72 -1.57 -16.77
CA GLN A 447 -6.70 -1.48 -15.31
C GLN A 447 -6.48 -2.86 -14.70
N ALA A 448 -7.28 -3.86 -15.09
CA ALA A 448 -7.16 -5.22 -14.60
C ALA A 448 -5.76 -5.81 -14.87
N LYS A 449 -5.23 -5.58 -16.09
CA LYS A 449 -3.90 -6.07 -16.48
C LYS A 449 -2.79 -5.39 -15.68
N VAL A 450 -2.88 -4.07 -15.47
CA VAL A 450 -1.94 -3.30 -14.65
C VAL A 450 -2.06 -3.72 -13.18
N ALA A 451 -3.27 -3.83 -12.64
CA ALA A 451 -3.51 -4.27 -11.28
C ALA A 451 -2.98 -5.69 -11.01
N GLN A 452 -3.11 -6.59 -11.99
CA GLN A 452 -2.52 -7.93 -11.91
C GLN A 452 -0.98 -7.88 -11.85
N SER A 453 -0.36 -6.92 -12.55
CA SER A 453 1.09 -6.73 -12.47
C SER A 453 1.55 -6.05 -11.18
N ASP A 454 0.74 -5.12 -10.66
CA ASP A 454 1.00 -4.39 -9.40
C ASP A 454 0.54 -5.17 -8.18
N GLY A 455 -0.40 -6.09 -8.40
CA GLY A 455 -0.95 -6.90 -7.35
C GLY A 455 0.15 -7.53 -6.53
N SER A 456 -0.12 -7.66 -5.25
CA SER A 456 0.67 -8.41 -4.28
C SER A 456 0.73 -9.91 -4.63
N GLU A 457 0.66 -10.27 -5.91
CA GLU A 457 0.86 -11.61 -6.37
C GLU A 457 2.34 -11.95 -6.20
N TYR A 458 2.58 -12.67 -5.15
CA TYR A 458 3.87 -13.28 -4.87
C TYR A 458 4.27 -14.15 -6.05
N ASN A 459 5.53 -14.16 -6.41
CA ASN A 459 6.05 -15.13 -7.35
C ASN A 459 6.09 -16.50 -6.66
N SER A 460 4.96 -17.22 -6.71
CA SER A 460 4.78 -18.53 -6.07
C SER A 460 5.81 -19.55 -6.57
N THR A 461 6.22 -19.46 -7.83
CA THR A 461 7.25 -20.34 -8.40
C THR A 461 8.61 -20.09 -7.76
N ALA A 462 8.99 -18.82 -7.61
CA ALA A 462 10.25 -18.45 -6.95
C ALA A 462 10.23 -18.86 -5.46
N ILE A 463 9.13 -18.61 -4.75
CA ILE A 463 8.97 -18.99 -3.35
C ILE A 463 9.06 -20.52 -3.20
N PHE A 464 8.31 -21.28 -4.01
CA PHE A 464 8.33 -22.74 -3.94
C PHE A 464 9.72 -23.30 -4.26
N SER A 465 10.35 -22.81 -5.33
CA SER A 465 11.72 -23.22 -5.69
C SER A 465 12.70 -22.91 -4.56
N GLY A 466 12.60 -21.72 -3.96
CA GLY A 466 13.43 -21.32 -2.83
C GLY A 466 13.25 -22.24 -1.61
N LEU A 467 11.99 -22.58 -1.27
CA LEU A 467 11.69 -23.52 -0.19
C LEU A 467 12.27 -24.91 -0.46
N VAL A 468 12.19 -25.40 -1.69
CA VAL A 468 12.78 -26.67 -2.10
C VAL A 468 14.30 -26.66 -1.88
N PHE A 469 15.01 -25.61 -2.33
CA PHE A 469 16.46 -25.49 -2.10
C PHE A 469 16.82 -25.46 -0.61
N ILE A 470 16.09 -24.70 0.23
CA ILE A 470 16.33 -24.63 1.67
C ILE A 470 16.08 -25.98 2.32
N PHE A 471 14.96 -26.64 1.99
CA PHE A 471 14.59 -27.94 2.54
C PHE A 471 15.65 -29.01 2.24
N PHE A 472 16.02 -29.19 0.97
CA PHE A 472 17.02 -30.19 0.61
C PHE A 472 18.40 -29.89 1.19
N SER A 473 18.82 -28.63 1.21
CA SER A 473 20.09 -28.27 1.85
C SER A 473 20.06 -28.50 3.35
N GLY A 474 18.95 -28.23 4.02
CA GLY A 474 18.74 -28.50 5.44
C GLY A 474 18.79 -30.00 5.77
N VAL A 475 18.09 -30.83 4.99
CA VAL A 475 18.10 -32.30 5.15
C VAL A 475 19.51 -32.87 4.93
N ALA A 476 20.19 -32.44 3.85
CA ALA A 476 21.55 -32.89 3.58
C ALA A 476 22.54 -32.46 4.67
N THR A 477 22.39 -31.26 5.21
CA THR A 477 23.19 -30.74 6.32
C THR A 477 22.99 -31.57 7.60
N LEU A 478 21.73 -31.90 7.92
CA LEU A 478 21.40 -32.76 9.06
C LEU A 478 21.96 -34.17 8.90
N ALA A 479 21.85 -34.74 7.71
CA ALA A 479 22.43 -36.05 7.41
C ALA A 479 23.96 -36.06 7.59
N MET A 480 24.64 -35.03 7.08
CA MET A 480 26.09 -34.88 7.30
C MET A 480 26.45 -34.77 8.78
N LEU A 481 25.68 -34.02 9.55
CA LEU A 481 25.90 -33.88 11.00
C LEU A 481 25.78 -35.23 11.69
N ILE A 482 24.74 -36.00 11.39
CA ILE A 482 24.53 -37.35 11.95
C ILE A 482 25.68 -38.29 11.59
N ILE A 483 26.13 -38.26 10.33
CA ILE A 483 27.27 -39.09 9.87
C ILE A 483 28.55 -38.68 10.63
N THR A 484 28.83 -37.40 10.76
CA THR A 484 30.01 -36.88 11.46
C THR A 484 30.00 -37.30 12.93
N VAL A 485 28.84 -37.18 13.60
CA VAL A 485 28.69 -37.59 15.02
C VAL A 485 28.88 -39.09 15.17
N LYS A 486 28.35 -39.90 14.25
CA LYS A 486 28.56 -41.35 14.28
C LYS A 486 30.01 -41.74 14.06
N MET A 487 30.69 -41.14 13.09
CA MET A 487 32.11 -41.39 12.83
C MET A 487 32.98 -41.02 14.06
N GLU A 488 32.69 -39.91 14.71
CA GLU A 488 33.40 -39.53 15.95
C GLU A 488 33.10 -40.45 17.13
N ALA A 489 31.89 -41.02 17.19
CA ALA A 489 31.50 -42.01 18.18
C ALA A 489 32.22 -43.34 17.96
N ASP A 490 32.29 -43.81 16.70
CA ASP A 490 32.96 -45.06 16.31
C ASP A 490 34.50 -44.94 16.53
N ASP A 491 35.12 -43.80 16.20
CA ASP A 491 36.54 -43.55 16.50
C ASP A 491 36.84 -43.50 18.00
N LYS A 492 35.93 -43.03 18.84
CA LYS A 492 36.06 -43.03 20.30
C LYS A 492 35.82 -44.38 20.94
N VAL A 493 35.04 -45.25 20.33
CA VAL A 493 34.85 -46.62 20.77
C VAL A 493 36.10 -47.49 20.55
N VAL A 494 36.90 -47.14 19.51
CA VAL A 494 38.18 -47.79 19.21
C VAL A 494 39.32 -47.29 20.16
N GLN A 495 39.19 -46.09 20.75
CA GLN A 495 40.19 -45.52 21.67
C GLN A 495 39.68 -45.37 23.11
N GLN A 496 39.34 -46.43 23.79
CA GLN A 496 39.06 -46.50 25.24
C GLN A 496 37.88 -45.70 25.82
N GLY A 497 36.95 -46.50 26.37
CA GLY A 497 35.89 -46.21 27.31
C GLY A 497 35.96 -44.92 28.17
N SER A 498 35.23 -43.89 27.76
CA SER A 498 34.68 -42.95 28.72
C SER A 498 33.40 -42.34 28.15
N HIS A 499 32.30 -42.86 28.63
CA HIS A 499 30.93 -42.51 28.28
C HIS A 499 30.48 -41.09 28.76
N LEU A 500 31.34 -40.22 29.24
CA LEU A 500 30.91 -39.03 29.95
C LEU A 500 30.95 -37.74 29.11
N HIS A 501 31.62 -37.70 27.97
CA HIS A 501 31.79 -36.45 27.18
C HIS A 501 30.76 -36.24 26.07
N ALA A 502 30.05 -37.27 25.63
CA ALA A 502 29.02 -37.14 24.59
C ALA A 502 27.75 -36.43 25.11
N VAL A 503 27.43 -36.53 26.39
CA VAL A 503 26.24 -35.90 26.99
C VAL A 503 26.45 -34.38 27.18
N LEU A 504 27.70 -33.93 27.38
CA LEU A 504 28.02 -32.50 27.55
C LEU A 504 27.94 -31.70 26.25
N GLY A 505 28.12 -32.33 25.07
CA GLY A 505 27.99 -31.67 23.77
C GLY A 505 26.57 -31.26 23.46
N VAL A 506 25.58 -32.09 23.78
CA VAL A 506 24.15 -31.79 23.52
C VAL A 506 23.62 -30.74 24.52
N GLY A 507 24.08 -30.78 25.77
CA GLY A 507 23.75 -29.78 26.79
C GLY A 507 24.26 -28.37 26.44
N SER A 508 25.45 -28.29 25.85
CA SER A 508 26.04 -27.03 25.40
C SER A 508 25.30 -26.42 24.20
N ILE A 509 24.78 -27.26 23.27
CA ILE A 509 23.99 -26.81 22.14
C ILE A 509 22.63 -26.23 22.59
N LEU A 510 21.99 -26.85 23.58
CA LEU A 510 20.75 -26.36 24.17
C LEU A 510 20.95 -25.07 24.99
N GLN A 511 22.12 -24.92 25.64
CA GLN A 511 22.48 -23.73 26.39
C GLN A 511 22.80 -22.53 25.48
N ILE A 512 23.42 -22.75 24.31
CA ILE A 512 23.65 -21.72 23.30
C ILE A 512 22.30 -21.28 22.65
N ALA A 513 21.38 -22.20 22.42
CA ALA A 513 20.05 -21.89 21.94
C ALA A 513 19.22 -21.06 22.94
N SER A 514 19.39 -21.28 24.25
CA SER A 514 18.74 -20.48 25.29
C SER A 514 19.37 -19.10 25.51
N LEU A 515 20.66 -18.93 25.19
CA LEU A 515 21.36 -17.64 25.28
C LEU A 515 20.99 -16.68 24.13
N SER A 516 20.52 -17.18 23.00
CA SER A 516 20.03 -16.31 21.91
C SER A 516 18.69 -15.64 22.20
N SER A 517 17.95 -16.08 23.21
CA SER A 517 16.66 -15.49 23.61
C SER A 517 16.78 -14.41 24.71
N ASN A 518 17.96 -14.26 25.37
CA ASN A 518 18.15 -13.37 26.52
C ASN A 518 19.45 -12.55 26.46
N ALA A 519 19.85 -12.05 25.29
CA ALA A 519 21.03 -11.22 25.13
C ALA A 519 20.76 -9.74 25.47
N THR A 520 20.48 -9.45 26.72
CA THR A 520 20.80 -8.15 27.35
C THR A 520 21.21 -8.40 28.78
N THR A 521 22.46 -8.85 29.01
CA THR A 521 23.19 -8.58 30.25
C THR A 521 24.68 -8.96 30.10
N SER A 522 25.50 -7.95 30.13
CA SER A 522 26.84 -7.87 30.69
C SER A 522 27.76 -9.12 30.68
N VAL A 523 28.70 -9.14 29.75
CA VAL A 523 29.91 -9.98 29.87
C VAL A 523 31.02 -9.18 30.59
N LYS A 524 31.28 -9.53 31.84
CA LYS A 524 32.59 -9.31 32.45
C LYS A 524 33.33 -10.65 32.43
N ALA A 525 34.31 -10.78 31.57
CA ALA A 525 35.24 -11.91 31.61
C ALA A 525 36.46 -11.53 32.42
N SER A 526 36.72 -12.28 33.48
CA SER A 526 37.99 -12.23 34.25
C SER A 526 39.04 -13.11 33.56
N SER A 527 40.15 -12.50 33.26
CA SER A 527 41.37 -13.15 32.83
C SER A 527 42.02 -13.84 34.02
N THR A 528 42.24 -15.15 33.92
CA THR A 528 43.40 -15.86 34.49
C THR A 528 43.30 -17.33 34.07
N LEU A 529 44.25 -17.78 33.27
CA LEU A 529 44.97 -19.04 33.49
C LEU A 529 46.05 -19.24 32.40
N SER A 530 47.26 -19.26 32.91
CA SER A 530 48.52 -19.53 32.26
C SER A 530 48.70 -21.02 31.95
N GLY A 531 49.19 -21.33 30.75
CA GLY A 531 50.12 -22.41 30.46
C GLY A 531 49.57 -23.83 30.49
N ARG A 532 49.35 -24.43 29.33
CA ARG A 532 49.82 -25.77 28.94
C ARG A 532 49.41 -26.16 27.49
N GLU A 533 50.45 -26.42 26.75
CA GLU A 533 50.61 -27.40 25.68
C GLU A 533 49.67 -27.48 24.48
N THR A 534 50.28 -27.27 23.37
CA THR A 534 49.98 -27.41 21.96
C THR A 534 49.69 -28.86 21.50
N GLN A 535 48.59 -29.46 21.92
CA GLN A 535 48.10 -30.74 21.33
C GLN A 535 46.57 -30.79 21.12
N GLY A 536 45.88 -29.68 21.20
CA GLY A 536 44.42 -29.62 21.10
C GLY A 536 43.85 -28.93 19.85
N LEU A 537 44.67 -28.50 18.88
CA LEU A 537 44.16 -27.60 17.81
C LEU A 537 43.29 -28.28 16.72
N THR A 538 43.43 -29.57 16.48
CA THR A 538 42.66 -30.27 15.43
C THR A 538 41.24 -30.64 15.88
N GLY A 539 41.00 -30.92 17.13
CA GLY A 539 39.66 -31.19 17.70
C GLY A 539 38.80 -29.93 17.80
N SER A 540 39.42 -28.77 18.04
CA SER A 540 38.73 -27.49 18.15
C SER A 540 38.10 -27.02 16.82
N THR A 541 38.77 -27.26 15.68
CA THR A 541 38.29 -26.84 14.35
C THR A 541 37.06 -27.60 13.88
N ASN A 542 36.93 -28.87 14.20
CA ASN A 542 35.79 -29.70 13.81
C ASN A 542 34.54 -29.39 14.67
N ALA A 543 34.72 -29.17 15.96
CA ALA A 543 33.62 -28.74 16.83
C ALA A 543 33.07 -27.36 16.43
N THR A 544 33.96 -26.41 16.09
CA THR A 544 33.54 -25.09 15.61
C THR A 544 32.78 -25.18 14.28
N LYS A 545 33.23 -26.03 13.34
CA LYS A 545 32.54 -26.27 12.05
C LYS A 545 31.18 -26.89 12.26
N ALA A 546 31.05 -27.87 13.17
CA ALA A 546 29.78 -28.50 13.49
C ALA A 546 28.80 -27.49 14.13
N ALA A 547 29.28 -26.65 15.05
CA ALA A 547 28.47 -25.60 15.67
C ALA A 547 27.97 -24.56 14.63
N CYS A 548 28.86 -24.06 13.75
CA CYS A 548 28.47 -23.14 12.68
C CYS A 548 27.45 -23.77 11.74
N LEU A 549 27.61 -25.04 11.37
CA LEU A 549 26.68 -25.76 10.52
C LEU A 549 25.30 -25.91 11.17
N THR A 550 25.25 -26.23 12.45
CA THR A 550 24.00 -26.34 13.21
C THR A 550 23.28 -25.01 13.32
N ILE A 551 24.00 -23.93 13.61
CA ILE A 551 23.42 -22.57 13.64
C ILE A 551 22.85 -22.20 12.27
N PHE A 552 23.59 -22.43 11.20
CA PHE A 552 23.13 -22.15 9.83
C PHE A 552 21.87 -22.95 9.47
N THR A 553 21.86 -24.26 9.76
CA THR A 553 20.69 -25.12 9.49
C THR A 553 19.46 -24.64 10.26
N TYR A 554 19.64 -24.28 11.52
CA TYR A 554 18.56 -23.73 12.35
C TYR A 554 18.02 -22.42 11.79
N GLN A 555 18.89 -21.50 11.38
CA GLN A 555 18.46 -20.22 10.78
C GLN A 555 17.77 -20.42 9.44
N ALA A 556 18.25 -21.32 8.59
CA ALA A 556 17.62 -21.65 7.33
C ALA A 556 16.22 -22.26 7.53
N LEU A 557 16.08 -23.16 8.51
CA LEU A 557 14.79 -23.76 8.86
C LEU A 557 13.81 -22.70 9.41
N ARG A 558 14.27 -21.83 10.29
CA ARG A 558 13.46 -20.71 10.80
C ARG A 558 12.97 -19.85 9.64
N PHE A 559 13.86 -19.45 8.73
CA PHE A 559 13.50 -18.65 7.58
C PHE A 559 12.47 -19.36 6.69
N ALA A 560 12.62 -20.67 6.45
CA ALA A 560 11.64 -21.45 5.69
C ALA A 560 10.27 -21.46 6.37
N VAL A 561 10.22 -21.67 7.69
CA VAL A 561 8.97 -21.63 8.46
C VAL A 561 8.32 -20.25 8.36
N TYR A 562 9.07 -19.16 8.55
CA TYR A 562 8.53 -17.80 8.40
C TYR A 562 8.01 -17.54 6.99
N THR A 563 8.73 -18.01 5.96
CA THR A 563 8.30 -17.88 4.56
C THR A 563 6.97 -18.59 4.32
N VAL A 564 6.82 -19.83 4.82
CA VAL A 564 5.57 -20.59 4.71
C VAL A 564 4.43 -19.89 5.43
N VAL A 565 4.65 -19.45 6.67
CA VAL A 565 3.64 -18.73 7.45
C VAL A 565 3.22 -17.46 6.72
N VAL A 566 4.16 -16.63 6.27
CA VAL A 566 3.86 -15.41 5.53
C VAL A 566 3.10 -15.70 4.24
N TYR A 567 3.48 -16.75 3.47
CA TYR A 567 2.81 -17.13 2.24
C TYR A 567 1.36 -17.55 2.47
N PHE A 568 1.10 -18.42 3.45
CA PHE A 568 -0.26 -18.90 3.72
C PHE A 568 -1.12 -17.83 4.41
N MET A 569 -0.52 -16.98 5.23
CA MET A 569 -1.23 -15.96 5.99
C MET A 569 -1.25 -14.59 5.29
N ARG A 570 -0.86 -14.53 4.01
CA ARG A 570 -0.74 -13.29 3.22
C ARG A 570 -2.03 -12.45 3.14
N PHE A 571 -3.17 -13.06 3.39
CA PHE A 571 -4.46 -12.38 3.42
C PHE A 571 -4.85 -11.86 4.82
N HIS A 572 -4.03 -12.12 5.86
CA HIS A 572 -4.26 -11.70 7.23
C HIS A 572 -3.12 -10.78 7.69
N LEU A 573 -3.28 -9.51 7.55
CA LEU A 573 -2.17 -8.54 7.64
C LEU A 573 -1.70 -8.18 9.05
N PHE A 574 -2.42 -8.53 10.09
CA PHE A 574 -1.84 -8.51 11.44
C PHE A 574 -0.50 -9.28 11.48
N ILE A 575 -0.41 -10.31 10.65
CA ILE A 575 0.81 -11.09 10.46
C ILE A 575 1.87 -10.28 9.70
N TRP A 576 1.49 -9.42 8.75
CA TRP A 576 2.44 -8.63 7.99
C TRP A 576 3.12 -7.54 8.84
N SER A 577 2.38 -6.83 9.68
CA SER A 577 2.96 -5.79 10.54
C SER A 577 3.94 -6.36 11.58
N VAL A 578 3.71 -7.61 12.03
CA VAL A 578 4.55 -8.29 13.02
C VAL A 578 5.64 -9.16 12.37
N PHE A 579 5.33 -9.87 11.29
CA PHE A 579 6.23 -10.87 10.70
C PHE A 579 7.12 -10.31 9.60
N ALA A 580 6.77 -9.23 8.91
CA ALA A 580 7.64 -8.66 7.90
C ALA A 580 8.94 -8.09 8.49
N PRO A 581 8.93 -7.30 9.58
CA PRO A 581 10.16 -6.91 10.27
C PRO A 581 10.94 -8.10 10.79
N LYS A 582 10.26 -9.13 11.33
CA LYS A 582 10.92 -10.36 11.77
C LYS A 582 11.53 -11.13 10.61
N MET A 583 10.86 -11.22 9.48
CA MET A 583 11.41 -11.89 8.30
C MET A 583 12.67 -11.20 7.78
N LEU A 584 12.70 -9.86 7.74
CA LEU A 584 13.91 -9.10 7.40
C LEU A 584 15.04 -9.33 8.40
N TYR A 585 14.71 -9.38 9.67
CA TYR A 585 15.66 -9.73 10.74
C TYR A 585 16.23 -11.13 10.51
N GLU A 586 15.39 -12.13 10.19
CA GLU A 586 15.84 -13.50 9.91
C GLU A 586 16.71 -13.57 8.63
N VAL A 587 16.38 -12.80 7.59
CA VAL A 587 17.22 -12.68 6.38
C VAL A 587 18.58 -12.08 6.72
N ALA A 588 18.61 -11.04 7.54
CA ALA A 588 19.86 -10.43 7.99
C ALA A 588 20.69 -11.40 8.83
N HIS A 589 20.06 -12.12 9.76
CA HIS A 589 20.72 -13.16 10.57
C HIS A 589 21.28 -14.29 9.71
N LEU A 590 20.52 -14.75 8.69
CA LEU A 590 20.99 -15.77 7.76
C LEU A 590 22.19 -15.26 6.96
N ALA A 591 22.15 -14.04 6.47
CA ALA A 591 23.27 -13.42 5.75
C ALA A 591 24.53 -13.29 6.63
N VAL A 592 24.39 -12.82 7.87
CA VAL A 592 25.48 -12.75 8.84
C VAL A 592 26.04 -14.15 9.14
N SER A 593 25.17 -15.15 9.31
CA SER A 593 25.59 -16.54 9.55
C SER A 593 26.38 -17.10 8.37
N LEU A 594 25.97 -16.79 7.12
CA LEU A 594 26.70 -17.17 5.90
C LEU A 594 28.08 -16.52 5.83
N VAL A 595 28.18 -15.22 6.14
CA VAL A 595 29.47 -14.51 6.18
C VAL A 595 30.38 -15.11 7.27
N LEU A 596 29.85 -15.38 8.45
CA LEU A 596 30.62 -16.00 9.54
C LEU A 596 31.11 -17.41 9.14
N VAL A 597 30.27 -18.24 8.51
CA VAL A 597 30.68 -19.56 8.00
C VAL A 597 31.74 -19.41 6.93
N ALA A 598 31.64 -18.43 6.04
CA ALA A 598 32.64 -18.17 5.01
C ALA A 598 33.97 -17.69 5.58
N LEU A 599 33.95 -16.84 6.61
CA LEU A 599 35.14 -16.31 7.30
C LEU A 599 35.82 -17.37 8.19
N LEU A 600 35.03 -18.21 8.86
CA LEU A 600 35.54 -19.26 9.74
C LEU A 600 35.93 -20.54 9.00
N ALA A 601 35.57 -20.68 7.70
CA ALA A 601 36.08 -21.73 6.86
C ALA A 601 37.58 -21.51 6.63
N PRO A 602 38.49 -22.35 7.16
CA PRO A 602 39.89 -22.07 7.09
C PRO A 602 40.39 -21.96 5.65
N ALA A 603 41.24 -20.99 5.38
CA ALA A 603 42.03 -20.89 4.19
C ALA A 603 43.05 -22.04 4.13
N THR A 604 42.54 -23.28 3.88
CA THR A 604 43.34 -24.52 3.88
C THR A 604 44.05 -24.73 2.55
N SER A 605 44.52 -23.70 1.86
CA SER A 605 45.21 -23.93 0.59
C SER A 605 46.72 -23.68 0.59
N ASN A 606 47.31 -23.10 1.63
CA ASN A 606 48.73 -22.77 1.60
C ASN A 606 49.61 -23.61 2.54
N SER A 607 49.09 -24.26 3.58
CA SER A 607 49.93 -25.09 4.48
C SER A 607 50.14 -26.53 3.98
N GLU A 608 49.25 -27.07 3.13
CA GLU A 608 49.43 -28.40 2.55
C GLU A 608 50.41 -28.41 1.34
N ARG A 609 50.60 -27.27 0.68
CA ARG A 609 51.59 -27.18 -0.41
C ARG A 609 53.04 -27.02 0.08
N GLU A 610 53.24 -26.49 1.26
CA GLU A 610 54.58 -26.38 1.83
C GLU A 610 55.08 -27.68 2.50
N LEU A 611 54.18 -28.58 2.91
CA LEU A 611 54.59 -29.86 3.49
C LEU A 611 54.88 -30.93 2.42
N ASN A 612 54.27 -30.87 1.23
CA ASN A 612 54.56 -31.81 0.12
C ASN A 612 55.71 -31.37 -0.80
N GLY A 613 56.36 -30.27 -0.52
CA GLY A 613 57.53 -29.78 -1.24
C GLY A 613 58.86 -30.04 -0.54
N LYS A 614 58.87 -30.77 0.60
CA LYS A 614 60.04 -31.13 1.38
C LYS A 614 60.11 -32.61 1.74
N LEU A 615 59.60 -33.50 0.88
CA LEU A 615 59.90 -34.92 0.90
C LEU A 615 60.49 -35.31 -0.44
#